data_ff332777f29d780d5f12666c57978add
#
_entry.id   ff332777f29d780d5f12666c57978add
#
_cell.length_a   1.000
_cell.length_b   1.000
_cell.length_c   1.000
_cell.angle_alpha   90.00
_cell.angle_beta   90.00
_cell.angle_gamma   90.00
#
_symmetry.space_group_name_H-M   'P 1'
#
loop_
_entity.id
_entity.type
_entity.pdbx_description
1 polymer ?
#
loop_
_entity_poly.entity_id
_entity_poly.type
_entity_poly.pdbx_seq_one_letter_code
_entity_poly.pdbx_strand_id
1 'polypeptide(L)'
;IARSMLRPDGVILISIDDNEVHHLRKLCDEVFGEDNFIGTFINNSTPNARDYGHIGKMHEFCMFYAKDILYTETNLLEDKEKRFSFKDEVGEFNVHPLYNSNVAFTPENRPNLYYPFYLNPEKQITEIGEEFYEISLTPNEKHIEIYPPKSVKDGVQFVWRWGRDKAKEELNKEIIGYETEDGDLRIVQKMRTSEKLIRSILSEKEFTSRRGTAEVEKLFGKKVFSFP
;
A
#
# COMPACT_ATOMS: atom_id res chain seq x y z
N ILE A 1 -28.59 -20.11 -3.74
CA ILE A 1 -28.07 -21.02 -2.70
C ILE A 1 -26.76 -20.52 -2.13
N ALA A 2 -25.68 -20.31 -2.93
CA ALA A 2 -24.40 -19.90 -2.39
C ALA A 2 -24.47 -18.64 -1.49
N ARG A 3 -25.14 -17.57 -1.93
CA ARG A 3 -25.34 -16.35 -1.15
C ARG A 3 -26.06 -16.58 0.18
N SER A 4 -27.06 -17.47 0.20
CA SER A 4 -27.83 -17.74 1.42
C SER A 4 -27.06 -18.54 2.48
N MET A 5 -25.98 -19.22 2.08
CA MET A 5 -25.09 -19.96 2.98
C MET A 5 -24.06 -19.06 3.67
N LEU A 6 -23.82 -17.88 3.14
CA LEU A 6 -22.86 -16.93 3.73
C LEU A 6 -23.49 -16.21 4.93
N ARG A 7 -22.64 -15.94 5.94
CA ARG A 7 -22.95 -15.01 7.03
C ARG A 7 -23.15 -13.59 6.48
N PRO A 8 -23.76 -12.65 7.21
CA PRO A 8 -23.90 -11.26 6.75
C PRO A 8 -22.56 -10.60 6.36
N ASP A 9 -21.50 -10.86 7.13
CA ASP A 9 -20.11 -10.39 6.92
C ASP A 9 -19.31 -11.33 6.00
N GLY A 10 -19.91 -12.38 5.47
CA GLY A 10 -19.25 -13.42 4.69
C GLY A 10 -18.89 -13.00 3.28
N VAL A 11 -17.87 -13.65 2.74
CA VAL A 11 -17.34 -13.39 1.40
C VAL A 11 -17.29 -14.67 0.57
N ILE A 12 -17.24 -14.53 -0.74
CA ILE A 12 -17.01 -15.62 -1.68
C ILE A 12 -15.87 -15.25 -2.63
N LEU A 13 -14.97 -16.20 -2.84
CA LEU A 13 -13.94 -16.13 -3.86
C LEU A 13 -14.17 -17.24 -4.87
N ILE A 14 -14.15 -16.90 -6.16
CA ILE A 14 -14.46 -17.83 -7.25
C ILE A 14 -13.33 -17.75 -8.26
N SER A 15 -12.56 -18.84 -8.38
CA SER A 15 -11.53 -18.97 -9.41
C SER A 15 -12.15 -19.28 -10.76
N ILE A 16 -11.66 -18.64 -11.82
CA ILE A 16 -12.17 -18.75 -13.18
C ILE A 16 -11.06 -18.38 -14.17
N ASP A 17 -11.15 -18.90 -15.39
CA ASP A 17 -10.26 -18.56 -16.49
C ASP A 17 -10.87 -17.51 -17.44
N ASP A 18 -10.13 -17.17 -18.49
CA ASP A 18 -10.52 -16.20 -19.53
C ASP A 18 -11.83 -16.56 -20.24
N ASN A 19 -12.17 -17.87 -20.32
CA ASN A 19 -13.27 -18.30 -21.17
C ASN A 19 -14.61 -17.82 -20.61
N GLU A 20 -14.78 -17.86 -19.28
CA GLU A 20 -16.06 -17.61 -18.63
C GLU A 20 -16.06 -16.43 -17.63
N VAL A 21 -14.94 -15.72 -17.47
CA VAL A 21 -14.81 -14.63 -16.49
C VAL A 21 -15.88 -13.55 -16.67
N HIS A 22 -16.24 -13.23 -17.91
CA HIS A 22 -17.22 -12.18 -18.22
C HIS A 22 -18.65 -12.62 -17.88
N HIS A 23 -18.99 -13.89 -18.13
CA HIS A 23 -20.29 -14.45 -17.79
C HIS A 23 -20.44 -14.62 -16.28
N LEU A 24 -19.40 -15.11 -15.61
CA LEU A 24 -19.38 -15.25 -14.17
C LEU A 24 -19.54 -13.89 -13.47
N ARG A 25 -18.89 -12.82 -13.98
CA ARG A 25 -19.05 -11.48 -13.43
C ARG A 25 -20.51 -11.03 -13.45
N LYS A 26 -21.19 -11.15 -14.59
CA LYS A 26 -22.59 -10.78 -14.72
C LYS A 26 -23.50 -11.60 -13.80
N LEU A 27 -23.28 -12.92 -13.75
CA LEU A 27 -24.03 -13.79 -12.85
C LEU A 27 -23.83 -13.41 -11.37
N CYS A 28 -22.63 -13.10 -10.98
CA CYS A 28 -22.34 -12.68 -9.61
C CYS A 28 -22.96 -11.31 -9.28
N ASP A 29 -22.95 -10.37 -10.21
CA ASP A 29 -23.63 -9.07 -10.05
C ASP A 29 -25.14 -9.25 -9.86
N GLU A 30 -25.78 -10.18 -10.57
CA GLU A 30 -27.20 -10.52 -10.39
C GLU A 30 -27.48 -11.21 -9.05
N VAL A 31 -26.60 -12.10 -8.60
CA VAL A 31 -26.80 -12.89 -7.38
C VAL A 31 -26.42 -12.11 -6.12
N PHE A 32 -25.30 -11.43 -6.12
CA PHE A 32 -24.74 -10.73 -4.96
C PHE A 32 -25.07 -9.23 -4.93
N GLY A 33 -25.33 -8.63 -6.08
CA GLY A 33 -25.42 -7.18 -6.28
C GLY A 33 -24.07 -6.60 -6.70
N GLU A 34 -24.08 -5.68 -7.65
CA GLU A 34 -22.89 -5.02 -8.17
C GLU A 34 -22.12 -4.28 -7.07
N ASP A 35 -22.82 -3.62 -6.14
CA ASP A 35 -22.24 -2.88 -5.02
C ASP A 35 -21.47 -3.78 -4.03
N ASN A 36 -21.70 -5.09 -4.06
CA ASN A 36 -21.02 -6.07 -3.20
C ASN A 36 -19.76 -6.67 -3.85
N PHE A 37 -19.38 -6.18 -5.04
CA PHE A 37 -18.13 -6.56 -5.67
C PHE A 37 -16.94 -5.89 -4.99
N ILE A 38 -16.02 -6.68 -4.42
CA ILE A 38 -14.82 -6.19 -3.76
C ILE A 38 -13.67 -5.99 -4.75
N GLY A 39 -13.50 -6.97 -5.67
CA GLY A 39 -12.43 -6.90 -6.65
C GLY A 39 -12.18 -8.20 -7.41
N THR A 40 -11.20 -8.18 -8.30
CA THR A 40 -10.70 -9.37 -8.99
C THR A 40 -9.22 -9.51 -8.72
N PHE A 41 -8.80 -10.68 -8.25
CA PHE A 41 -7.40 -11.04 -8.24
C PHE A 41 -7.01 -11.66 -9.57
N ILE A 42 -5.85 -11.25 -10.08
CA ILE A 42 -5.17 -11.85 -11.21
C ILE A 42 -4.07 -12.74 -10.64
N ASN A 43 -4.27 -14.05 -10.75
CA ASN A 43 -3.31 -15.03 -10.25
C ASN A 43 -2.35 -15.44 -11.36
N ASN A 44 -1.04 -15.16 -11.20
CA ASN A 44 0.00 -15.66 -12.08
C ASN A 44 0.22 -17.17 -11.83
N SER A 45 -0.72 -17.99 -12.30
CA SER A 45 -0.78 -19.43 -12.05
C SER A 45 0.32 -20.21 -12.77
N THR A 46 0.83 -19.70 -13.91
CA THR A 46 1.81 -20.36 -14.77
C THR A 46 2.88 -19.39 -15.25
N PRO A 47 3.84 -18.99 -14.38
CA PRO A 47 4.83 -17.95 -14.69
C PRO A 47 5.67 -18.18 -15.95
N ASN A 48 5.87 -19.44 -16.36
CA ASN A 48 6.68 -19.79 -17.54
C ASN A 48 5.87 -19.73 -18.86
N ALA A 49 4.63 -19.29 -18.83
CA ALA A 49 3.68 -19.30 -19.92
C ALA A 49 3.49 -20.68 -20.60
N ARG A 50 2.36 -20.84 -21.24
CA ARG A 50 2.17 -21.92 -22.22
C ARG A 50 2.10 -21.27 -23.58
N ASP A 51 3.17 -21.40 -24.36
CA ASP A 51 3.32 -20.76 -25.68
C ASP A 51 2.47 -21.46 -26.75
N TYR A 52 1.17 -21.58 -26.52
CA TYR A 52 0.22 -22.10 -27.47
C TYR A 52 -0.66 -20.95 -28.01
N GLY A 53 -0.59 -20.71 -29.31
CA GLY A 53 -1.38 -19.68 -29.98
C GLY A 53 -0.67 -18.33 -30.06
N HIS A 54 -1.46 -17.25 -30.03
CA HIS A 54 -0.95 -15.89 -30.27
C HIS A 54 -0.44 -15.18 -29.03
N ILE A 55 -0.85 -15.63 -27.84
CA ILE A 55 -0.49 -15.03 -26.55
C ILE A 55 -0.18 -16.15 -25.56
N GLY A 56 0.94 -16.05 -24.88
CA GLY A 56 1.29 -16.94 -23.76
C GLY A 56 0.38 -16.69 -22.56
N LYS A 57 -0.47 -17.65 -22.22
CA LYS A 57 -1.39 -17.55 -21.09
C LYS A 57 -0.66 -17.86 -19.79
N MET A 58 -0.63 -16.91 -18.87
CA MET A 58 0.10 -17.00 -17.61
C MET A 58 -0.80 -16.93 -16.37
N HIS A 59 -2.05 -16.47 -16.53
CA HIS A 59 -2.88 -16.09 -15.40
C HIS A 59 -4.29 -16.66 -15.46
N GLU A 60 -4.91 -16.66 -14.31
CA GLU A 60 -6.32 -16.93 -14.06
C GLU A 60 -6.88 -15.82 -13.17
N PHE A 61 -8.19 -15.78 -13.04
CA PHE A 61 -8.88 -14.79 -12.24
C PHE A 61 -9.47 -15.42 -10.99
N CYS A 62 -9.57 -14.63 -9.92
CA CYS A 62 -10.37 -14.98 -8.76
C CYS A 62 -11.25 -13.78 -8.40
N MET A 63 -12.55 -13.92 -8.60
CA MET A 63 -13.52 -12.88 -8.27
C MET A 63 -13.84 -12.90 -6.79
N PHE A 64 -13.95 -11.72 -6.21
CA PHE A 64 -14.17 -11.51 -4.79
C PHE A 64 -15.42 -10.67 -4.55
N TYR A 65 -16.44 -11.28 -3.93
CA TYR A 65 -17.70 -10.64 -3.57
C TYR A 65 -17.96 -10.77 -2.07
N ALA A 66 -18.51 -9.71 -1.50
CA ALA A 66 -19.15 -9.77 -0.20
C ALA A 66 -20.59 -10.27 -0.33
N LYS A 67 -21.15 -10.84 0.74
CA LYS A 67 -22.59 -10.98 0.87
C LYS A 67 -23.27 -9.62 1.05
N ASP A 68 -22.67 -8.77 1.88
CA ASP A 68 -23.05 -7.38 2.11
C ASP A 68 -21.80 -6.58 2.48
N ILE A 69 -21.41 -5.67 1.61
CA ILE A 69 -20.17 -4.88 1.76
C ILE A 69 -20.19 -3.99 3.01
N LEU A 70 -21.39 -3.59 3.49
CA LEU A 70 -21.52 -2.75 4.68
C LEU A 70 -21.14 -3.47 5.98
N TYR A 71 -21.16 -4.80 5.98
CA TYR A 71 -20.80 -5.64 7.14
C TYR A 71 -19.45 -6.35 6.95
N THR A 72 -18.87 -6.25 5.76
CA THR A 72 -17.64 -6.97 5.43
C THR A 72 -16.42 -6.14 5.75
N GLU A 73 -15.52 -6.69 6.57
CA GLU A 73 -14.21 -6.10 6.88
C GLU A 73 -13.10 -7.00 6.32
N THR A 74 -12.07 -6.38 5.78
CA THR A 74 -10.87 -7.07 5.31
C THR A 74 -9.67 -6.61 6.15
N ASN A 75 -8.87 -7.56 6.62
CA ASN A 75 -7.67 -7.28 7.38
C ASN A 75 -6.48 -6.97 6.47
N LEU A 76 -5.58 -6.14 6.96
CA LEU A 76 -4.29 -5.95 6.33
C LEU A 76 -3.44 -7.21 6.52
N LEU A 77 -2.52 -7.44 5.59
CA LEU A 77 -1.54 -8.52 5.67
C LEU A 77 -0.27 -8.01 6.34
N GLU A 78 0.29 -8.80 7.25
CA GLU A 78 1.60 -8.54 7.81
C GLU A 78 2.68 -8.64 6.71
N ASP A 79 3.48 -7.58 6.56
CA ASP A 79 4.63 -7.57 5.66
C ASP A 79 5.88 -8.07 6.39
N LYS A 80 6.07 -9.40 6.43
CA LYS A 80 7.18 -10.07 7.11
C LYS A 80 8.56 -9.73 6.53
N GLU A 81 8.61 -9.19 5.32
CA GLU A 81 9.86 -8.79 4.66
C GLU A 81 10.26 -7.36 4.99
N LYS A 82 9.33 -6.55 5.52
CA LYS A 82 9.59 -5.17 5.87
C LYS A 82 10.65 -5.10 6.99
N ARG A 83 11.68 -4.31 6.75
CA ARG A 83 12.71 -3.99 7.75
C ARG A 83 12.57 -2.52 8.11
N PHE A 84 12.81 -2.23 9.37
CA PHE A 84 12.85 -0.87 9.89
C PHE A 84 14.31 -0.48 10.14
N SER A 85 14.66 0.75 9.74
CA SER A 85 16.03 1.26 9.84
C SER A 85 16.26 2.01 11.15
N PHE A 86 15.19 2.51 11.78
CA PHE A 86 15.26 3.38 12.96
C PHE A 86 14.34 2.89 14.05
N LYS A 87 14.64 3.37 15.29
CA LYS A 87 13.84 3.06 16.48
C LYS A 87 13.80 4.27 17.41
N ASP A 88 12.65 4.51 18.02
CA ASP A 88 12.47 5.47 19.12
C ASP A 88 11.70 4.84 20.30
N GLU A 89 11.26 5.65 21.25
CA GLU A 89 10.52 5.19 22.43
C GLU A 89 9.17 4.52 22.09
N VAL A 90 8.56 4.92 20.97
CA VAL A 90 7.27 4.39 20.50
C VAL A 90 7.44 3.05 19.78
N GLY A 91 8.56 2.86 19.06
CA GLY A 91 8.83 1.62 18.33
C GLY A 91 9.71 1.83 17.11
N GLU A 92 9.79 0.78 16.28
CA GLU A 92 10.59 0.81 15.05
C GLU A 92 9.86 1.56 13.93
N PHE A 93 10.63 2.22 13.05
CA PHE A 93 10.08 2.98 11.91
C PHE A 93 11.07 3.11 10.75
N ASN A 94 10.54 3.46 9.59
CA ASN A 94 11.28 3.99 8.46
C ASN A 94 10.86 5.44 8.21
N VAL A 95 11.69 6.21 7.53
CA VAL A 95 11.35 7.57 7.12
C VAL A 95 10.75 7.60 5.72
N HIS A 96 9.76 8.46 5.54
CA HIS A 96 9.14 8.71 4.25
C HIS A 96 8.98 10.23 4.06
N PRO A 97 9.32 10.79 2.90
CA PRO A 97 9.15 12.22 2.66
C PRO A 97 7.72 12.70 2.97
N LEU A 98 7.59 13.82 3.67
CA LEU A 98 6.28 14.39 4.01
C LEU A 98 5.61 15.05 2.79
N TYR A 99 6.37 15.42 1.76
CA TYR A 99 5.78 16.01 0.55
C TYR A 99 4.99 14.98 -0.28
N ASN A 100 3.99 15.48 -0.98
CA ASN A 100 3.20 14.71 -1.93
C ASN A 100 3.79 14.88 -3.33
N SER A 101 4.29 13.80 -3.91
CA SER A 101 4.91 13.78 -5.24
C SER A 101 3.92 13.69 -6.40
N ASN A 102 2.61 13.77 -6.13
CA ASN A 102 1.61 13.81 -7.19
C ASN A 102 1.59 15.20 -7.84
N VAL A 103 1.97 15.26 -9.12
CA VAL A 103 2.04 16.50 -9.91
C VAL A 103 0.67 17.21 -10.08
N ALA A 104 -0.42 16.52 -9.80
CA ALA A 104 -1.75 17.12 -9.80
C ALA A 104 -2.01 18.01 -8.57
N PHE A 105 -1.18 17.93 -7.52
CA PHE A 105 -1.32 18.72 -6.30
C PHE A 105 -0.23 19.79 -6.24
N THR A 106 -0.65 21.03 -6.41
CA THR A 106 0.21 22.21 -6.47
C THR A 106 -0.21 23.26 -5.46
N PRO A 107 0.62 24.25 -5.13
CA PRO A 107 0.23 25.35 -4.25
C PRO A 107 -1.02 26.13 -4.71
N GLU A 108 -1.27 26.19 -6.02
CA GLU A 108 -2.42 26.88 -6.59
C GLU A 108 -3.74 26.18 -6.25
N ASN A 109 -3.76 24.84 -6.27
CA ASN A 109 -4.99 24.08 -5.99
C ASN A 109 -5.04 23.49 -4.57
N ARG A 110 -3.94 23.56 -3.82
CA ARG A 110 -3.82 23.10 -2.43
C ARG A 110 -3.01 24.11 -1.57
N PRO A 111 -3.39 25.40 -1.50
CA PRO A 111 -2.60 26.43 -0.83
C PRO A 111 -2.37 26.15 0.66
N ASN A 112 -3.32 25.49 1.34
CA ASN A 112 -3.20 25.13 2.76
C ASN A 112 -2.19 24.03 3.04
N LEU A 113 -1.65 23.38 1.99
CA LEU A 113 -0.62 22.35 2.09
C LEU A 113 0.77 22.87 1.68
N TYR A 114 0.89 24.16 1.37
CA TYR A 114 2.15 24.80 1.03
C TYR A 114 2.52 25.86 2.09
N TYR A 115 3.41 25.46 3.00
CA TYR A 115 3.88 26.29 4.11
C TYR A 115 5.29 25.81 4.54
N PRO A 116 6.10 26.64 5.19
CA PRO A 116 7.43 26.24 5.65
C PRO A 116 7.38 25.46 6.96
N PHE A 117 8.35 24.57 7.11
CA PHE A 117 8.88 24.12 8.39
C PHE A 117 10.22 24.81 8.65
N TYR A 118 10.55 24.97 9.92
CA TYR A 118 11.80 25.59 10.38
C TYR A 118 12.61 24.53 11.12
N LEU A 119 13.72 24.06 10.53
CA LEU A 119 14.62 23.06 11.09
C LEU A 119 15.70 23.75 11.93
N ASN A 120 15.89 23.27 13.14
CA ASN A 120 16.94 23.76 14.03
C ASN A 120 18.25 22.99 13.78
N PRO A 121 19.27 23.60 13.13
CA PRO A 121 20.53 22.91 12.82
C PRO A 121 21.40 22.64 14.05
N GLU A 122 21.14 23.32 15.16
CA GLU A 122 21.89 23.15 16.41
C GLU A 122 21.29 22.06 17.33
N LYS A 123 20.14 21.46 16.92
CA LYS A 123 19.40 20.55 17.77
C LYS A 123 19.10 19.22 17.05
N GLN A 124 20.11 18.37 17.02
CA GLN A 124 20.00 16.99 16.58
C GLN A 124 19.24 16.16 17.62
N ILE A 125 18.51 15.13 17.15
CA ILE A 125 17.78 14.18 17.99
C ILE A 125 18.55 12.87 17.99
N THR A 126 19.69 12.88 18.66
CA THR A 126 20.70 11.80 18.65
C THR A 126 20.20 10.48 19.22
N GLU A 127 19.12 10.49 20.00
CA GLU A 127 18.48 9.28 20.54
C GLU A 127 17.95 8.35 19.46
N ILE A 128 17.64 8.89 18.27
CA ILE A 128 17.14 8.11 17.12
C ILE A 128 18.13 8.06 15.96
N GLY A 129 19.08 8.99 15.88
CA GLY A 129 20.12 9.05 14.87
C GLY A 129 20.68 10.48 14.69
N GLU A 130 21.93 10.59 14.32
CA GLU A 130 22.59 11.89 14.13
C GLU A 130 22.02 12.68 12.95
N GLU A 131 21.33 12.03 12.03
CA GLU A 131 20.68 12.61 10.86
C GLU A 131 19.32 13.27 11.15
N PHE A 132 18.83 13.20 12.39
CA PHE A 132 17.53 13.76 12.76
C PHE A 132 17.64 15.08 13.52
N TYR A 133 16.75 16.02 13.16
CA TYR A 133 16.74 17.38 13.70
C TYR A 133 15.36 17.80 14.18
N GLU A 134 15.32 18.62 15.23
CA GLU A 134 14.09 19.24 15.70
C GLU A 134 13.54 20.23 14.66
N ILE A 135 12.22 20.23 14.51
CA ILE A 135 11.51 21.14 13.60
C ILE A 135 10.43 21.94 14.33
N SER A 136 10.06 23.06 13.75
CA SER A 136 9.02 23.97 14.24
C SER A 136 8.15 24.50 13.09
N LEU A 137 6.97 25.01 13.41
CA LEU A 137 6.14 25.80 12.51
C LEU A 137 6.22 27.32 12.82
N THR A 138 7.02 27.68 13.81
CA THR A 138 7.23 29.07 14.20
C THR A 138 8.53 29.59 13.58
N PRO A 139 8.51 30.72 12.86
CA PRO A 139 9.71 31.32 12.29
C PRO A 139 10.79 31.59 13.33
N ASN A 140 12.03 31.30 12.97
CA ASN A 140 13.20 31.63 13.78
C ASN A 140 14.38 31.90 12.82
N GLU A 141 15.04 33.05 12.98
CA GLU A 141 16.14 33.50 12.11
C GLU A 141 17.37 32.55 12.09
N LYS A 142 17.52 31.72 13.15
CA LYS A 142 18.60 30.74 13.25
C LYS A 142 18.23 29.39 12.63
N HIS A 143 16.98 29.18 12.25
CA HIS A 143 16.49 27.93 11.71
C HIS A 143 16.50 27.94 10.18
N ILE A 144 16.65 26.78 9.59
CA ILE A 144 16.60 26.60 8.15
C ILE A 144 15.13 26.44 7.71
N GLU A 145 14.69 27.32 6.81
CA GLU A 145 13.34 27.27 6.26
C GLU A 145 13.25 26.20 5.17
N ILE A 146 12.34 25.24 5.33
CA ILE A 146 12.18 24.11 4.40
C ILE A 146 10.74 24.09 3.86
N TYR A 147 10.62 24.24 2.54
CA TYR A 147 9.38 24.06 1.77
C TYR A 147 9.32 22.69 1.10
N PRO A 148 8.14 22.24 0.62
CA PRO A 148 8.07 21.08 -0.25
C PRO A 148 8.97 21.29 -1.48
N PRO A 149 9.72 20.28 -1.92
CA PRO A 149 10.62 20.41 -3.05
C PRO A 149 9.87 20.58 -4.37
N LYS A 150 10.58 20.96 -5.42
CA LYS A 150 10.10 20.90 -6.79
C LYS A 150 10.41 19.53 -7.41
N SER A 151 9.53 19.08 -8.30
CA SER A 151 9.82 17.93 -9.16
C SER A 151 11.03 18.22 -10.04
N VAL A 152 12.04 17.39 -9.95
CA VAL A 152 13.22 17.48 -10.82
C VAL A 152 12.86 17.23 -12.29
N LYS A 153 11.88 16.34 -12.53
CA LYS A 153 11.47 15.94 -13.87
C LYS A 153 10.56 16.95 -14.53
N ASP A 154 9.57 17.46 -13.80
CA ASP A 154 8.46 18.23 -14.38
C ASP A 154 8.49 19.70 -13.95
N GLY A 155 9.39 20.08 -13.03
CA GLY A 155 9.49 21.43 -12.46
C GLY A 155 8.29 21.87 -11.60
N VAL A 156 7.34 20.95 -11.36
CA VAL A 156 6.12 21.23 -10.59
C VAL A 156 6.47 21.40 -9.11
N GLN A 157 5.92 22.42 -8.49
CA GLN A 157 6.05 22.66 -7.05
C GLN A 157 5.12 21.70 -6.30
N PHE A 158 5.69 20.83 -5.45
CA PHE A 158 4.93 19.94 -4.59
C PHE A 158 4.35 20.65 -3.37
N VAL A 159 3.47 19.98 -2.68
CA VAL A 159 2.85 20.40 -1.41
C VAL A 159 3.07 19.33 -0.35
N TRP A 160 2.82 19.66 0.92
CA TRP A 160 2.84 18.64 1.98
C TRP A 160 1.64 17.70 1.88
N ARG A 161 1.75 16.53 2.51
CA ARG A 161 0.62 15.58 2.66
C ARG A 161 -0.31 15.98 3.79
N TRP A 162 0.18 16.73 4.77
CA TRP A 162 -0.55 17.12 5.96
C TRP A 162 -0.79 18.63 6.00
N GLY A 163 -1.99 19.00 6.46
CA GLY A 163 -2.30 20.37 6.78
C GLY A 163 -1.60 20.81 8.07
N ARG A 164 -1.54 22.12 8.27
CA ARG A 164 -0.76 22.74 9.35
C ARG A 164 -1.20 22.33 10.76
N ASP A 165 -2.49 22.07 10.97
CA ASP A 165 -3.02 21.66 12.28
C ASP A 165 -2.53 20.27 12.65
N LYS A 166 -2.69 19.30 11.74
CA LYS A 166 -2.14 17.95 11.94
C LYS A 166 -0.63 17.96 12.11
N ALA A 167 0.08 18.75 11.30
CA ALA A 167 1.51 18.88 11.41
C ALA A 167 1.93 19.42 12.79
N LYS A 168 1.19 20.39 13.35
CA LYS A 168 1.47 20.95 14.66
C LYS A 168 1.32 19.92 15.81
N GLU A 169 0.35 19.05 15.72
CA GLU A 169 0.12 17.99 16.71
C GLU A 169 1.23 16.94 16.72
N GLU A 170 1.83 16.70 15.56
CA GLU A 170 2.78 15.62 15.32
C GLU A 170 4.25 16.08 15.20
N LEU A 171 4.53 17.38 15.43
CA LEU A 171 5.89 17.94 15.42
C LEU A 171 6.82 17.18 16.37
N ASN A 172 7.97 16.75 15.84
CA ASN A 172 9.03 16.03 16.56
C ASN A 172 8.58 14.69 17.19
N LYS A 173 7.37 14.23 16.85
CA LYS A 173 6.84 12.92 17.20
C LYS A 173 6.83 12.02 15.96
N GLU A 174 5.85 12.24 15.07
CA GLU A 174 5.69 11.48 13.83
C GLU A 174 6.23 12.22 12.59
N ILE A 175 6.47 13.54 12.67
CA ILE A 175 7.19 14.31 11.66
C ILE A 175 8.43 14.97 12.25
N ILE A 176 9.53 14.97 11.47
CA ILE A 176 10.85 15.34 11.95
C ILE A 176 11.69 15.84 10.80
N GLY A 177 12.74 16.64 11.09
CA GLY A 177 13.79 16.97 10.13
C GLY A 177 14.72 15.79 9.92
N TYR A 178 15.18 15.61 8.70
CA TYR A 178 16.07 14.51 8.31
C TYR A 178 17.09 14.98 7.29
N GLU A 179 18.35 14.64 7.54
CA GLU A 179 19.46 14.87 6.60
C GLU A 179 19.71 13.58 5.83
N THR A 180 19.66 13.65 4.50
CA THR A 180 19.95 12.52 3.63
C THR A 180 21.46 12.27 3.54
N GLU A 181 21.87 11.11 3.05
CA GLU A 181 23.28 10.77 2.81
C GLU A 181 23.99 11.79 1.89
N ASP A 182 23.24 12.46 1.01
CA ASP A 182 23.75 13.53 0.13
C ASP A 182 23.83 14.90 0.81
N GLY A 183 23.43 15.02 2.08
CA GLY A 183 23.41 16.26 2.85
C GLY A 183 22.17 17.14 2.63
N ASP A 184 21.15 16.65 1.93
CA ASP A 184 19.88 17.37 1.75
C ASP A 184 19.03 17.32 3.02
N LEU A 185 18.56 18.47 3.49
CA LEU A 185 17.63 18.57 4.60
C LEU A 185 16.18 18.42 4.12
N ARG A 186 15.45 17.52 4.71
CA ARG A 186 14.06 17.20 4.35
C ARG A 186 13.16 17.09 5.58
N ILE A 187 11.87 17.29 5.36
CA ILE A 187 10.87 16.94 6.35
C ILE A 187 10.31 15.57 6.01
N VAL A 188 10.38 14.67 6.99
CA VAL A 188 9.95 13.28 6.83
C VAL A 188 8.90 12.92 7.86
N GLN A 189 8.08 11.91 7.53
CA GLN A 189 7.17 11.25 8.46
C GLN A 189 7.71 9.89 8.83
N LYS A 190 7.52 9.47 10.07
CA LYS A 190 7.83 8.13 10.56
C LYS A 190 6.75 7.15 10.08
N MET A 191 7.16 6.07 9.46
CA MET A 191 6.30 4.99 8.97
C MET A 191 6.51 3.74 9.79
N ARG A 192 5.57 3.45 10.70
CA ARG A 192 5.68 2.37 11.70
C ARG A 192 4.93 1.10 11.34
N THR A 193 3.99 1.18 10.37
CA THR A 193 3.20 0.01 10.03
C THR A 193 3.99 -1.00 9.21
N SER A 194 3.96 -2.24 9.64
CA SER A 194 4.44 -3.41 8.89
C SER A 194 3.33 -4.10 8.10
N GLU A 195 2.15 -3.50 8.04
CA GLU A 195 1.00 -4.08 7.36
C GLU A 195 0.84 -3.49 5.96
N LYS A 196 0.28 -4.29 5.05
CA LYS A 196 -0.03 -3.89 3.68
C LYS A 196 -1.37 -4.44 3.22
N LEU A 197 -2.02 -3.73 2.31
CA LEU A 197 -3.17 -4.27 1.57
C LEU A 197 -2.70 -5.39 0.63
N ILE A 198 -3.52 -6.43 0.49
CA ILE A 198 -3.31 -7.43 -0.54
C ILE A 198 -3.38 -6.76 -1.92
N ARG A 199 -2.44 -7.10 -2.79
CA ARG A 199 -2.44 -6.58 -4.16
C ARG A 199 -3.33 -7.42 -5.05
N SER A 200 -3.96 -6.81 -6.04
CA SER A 200 -4.83 -7.50 -6.99
C SER A 200 -4.08 -8.43 -7.97
N ILE A 201 -2.77 -8.25 -8.13
CA ILE A 201 -1.93 -9.16 -8.93
C ILE A 201 -1.13 -10.01 -7.95
N LEU A 202 -1.40 -11.33 -7.98
CA LEU A 202 -0.75 -12.33 -7.15
C LEU A 202 0.35 -13.00 -7.97
N SER A 203 1.59 -12.53 -7.80
CA SER A 203 2.75 -12.97 -8.58
C SER A 203 3.74 -13.84 -7.80
N GLU A 204 3.54 -13.99 -6.51
CA GLU A 204 4.38 -14.75 -5.62
C GLU A 204 4.27 -16.27 -5.93
N LYS A 205 5.35 -17.01 -5.66
CA LYS A 205 5.44 -18.46 -5.95
C LYS A 205 4.36 -19.30 -5.27
N GLU A 206 3.82 -18.81 -4.17
CA GLU A 206 2.75 -19.45 -3.38
C GLU A 206 1.46 -19.59 -4.18
N PHE A 207 1.19 -18.68 -5.10
CA PHE A 207 -0.05 -18.63 -5.90
C PHE A 207 0.01 -19.43 -7.20
N THR A 208 1.12 -20.16 -7.44
CA THR A 208 1.24 -20.97 -8.65
C THR A 208 0.43 -22.28 -8.55
N SER A 209 -0.11 -22.75 -9.68
CA SER A 209 -0.83 -24.03 -9.78
C SER A 209 -0.02 -25.20 -9.23
N ARG A 210 1.31 -25.18 -9.39
CA ARG A 210 2.20 -26.21 -8.85
C ARG A 210 2.17 -26.26 -7.32
N ARG A 211 2.10 -25.10 -6.66
CA ARG A 211 1.99 -25.02 -5.20
C ARG A 211 0.63 -25.49 -4.73
N GLY A 212 -0.45 -25.08 -5.41
CA GLY A 212 -1.80 -25.56 -5.12
C GLY A 212 -1.91 -27.07 -5.21
N THR A 213 -1.33 -27.69 -6.25
CA THR A 213 -1.29 -29.17 -6.38
C THR A 213 -0.58 -29.79 -5.18
N ALA A 214 0.60 -29.29 -4.81
CA ALA A 214 1.38 -29.82 -3.68
C ALA A 214 0.64 -29.70 -2.34
N GLU A 215 -0.12 -28.63 -2.15
CA GLU A 215 -0.93 -28.43 -0.95
C GLU A 215 -2.10 -29.40 -0.89
N VAL A 216 -2.82 -29.59 -1.99
CA VAL A 216 -3.89 -30.59 -2.10
C VAL A 216 -3.34 -32.01 -1.84
N GLU A 217 -2.21 -32.37 -2.42
CA GLU A 217 -1.57 -33.68 -2.17
C GLU A 217 -1.18 -33.85 -0.69
N LYS A 218 -0.70 -32.80 -0.04
CA LYS A 218 -0.39 -32.81 1.40
C LYS A 218 -1.61 -33.01 2.27
N LEU A 219 -2.75 -32.37 1.92
CA LEU A 219 -4.00 -32.46 2.67
C LEU A 219 -4.69 -33.81 2.52
N PHE A 220 -4.69 -34.39 1.34
CA PHE A 220 -5.45 -35.62 1.02
C PHE A 220 -4.56 -36.86 0.88
N GLY A 221 -3.25 -36.74 1.01
CA GLY A 221 -2.28 -37.84 0.84
C GLY A 221 -2.16 -38.36 -0.59
N LYS A 222 -2.85 -37.73 -1.55
CA LYS A 222 -2.84 -38.11 -2.98
C LYS A 222 -3.26 -36.94 -3.86
N LYS A 223 -2.92 -37.03 -5.15
CA LYS A 223 -3.45 -36.10 -6.15
C LYS A 223 -4.96 -36.35 -6.34
N VAL A 224 -5.79 -35.37 -5.98
CA VAL A 224 -7.27 -35.45 -6.01
C VAL A 224 -7.81 -34.93 -7.34
N PHE A 225 -7.19 -33.90 -7.92
CA PHE A 225 -7.62 -33.28 -9.16
C PHE A 225 -6.63 -33.58 -10.28
N SER A 226 -7.13 -33.90 -11.48
CA SER A 226 -6.31 -34.11 -12.66
C SER A 226 -5.62 -32.83 -13.14
N PHE A 227 -6.34 -31.72 -12.98
CA PHE A 227 -5.86 -30.34 -13.22
C PHE A 227 -6.15 -29.54 -11.95
N PRO A 228 -5.16 -28.84 -11.39
CA PRO A 228 -5.37 -27.93 -10.26
C PRO A 228 -6.09 -26.66 -10.66
#